data_6eb5d74541876dfe320d55ab4023eb53
#
_entry.id   6eb5d74541876dfe320d55ab4023eb53
#
_cell.length_a   1.000
_cell.length_b   1.000
_cell.length_c   1.000
_cell.angle_alpha   90.00
_cell.angle_beta   90.00
_cell.angle_gamma   90.00
#
_symmetry.space_group_name_H-M   'P 1'
#
loop_
_entity.id
_entity.type
_entity.pdbx_description
1 polymer ?
#
loop_
_entity_poly.entity_id
_entity_poly.type
_entity_poly.pdbx_seq_one_letter_code
_entity_poly.pdbx_strand_id
1 'polypeptide(L)'
;GRIVWTNLREEPVLYVNGRPHVLRLADQPLTNVEATGVTTEVVERIERALQRDLREEARQRNGHVLLHDEVALENGEYAIVPVWETVQDSDILTPRDVYERVSSEGFRVDYARVAITDEQAPVPEVFSHLEERVQRAIDTDSMCVFNCQMGRGRTTSGMVIASMIVSVREYGQLWLEQD
;
A
#
# COMPACT_ATOMS: atom_id res chain seq x y z
N GLY A 1 3.53 -10.18 19.33
CA GLY A 1 4.58 -9.30 18.81
C GLY A 1 4.02 -8.00 18.29
N ARG A 2 4.89 -7.06 17.98
CA ARG A 2 4.55 -5.79 17.32
C ARG A 2 5.01 -5.86 15.86
N ILE A 3 4.30 -5.19 14.97
CA ILE A 3 4.62 -5.15 13.53
C ILE A 3 4.82 -3.70 13.11
N VAL A 4 5.93 -3.42 12.43
CA VAL A 4 6.13 -2.20 11.66
C VAL A 4 5.84 -2.53 10.20
N TRP A 5 4.65 -2.13 9.74
CA TRP A 5 4.16 -2.42 8.40
C TRP A 5 4.40 -1.25 7.46
N THR A 6 5.16 -1.45 6.41
CA THR A 6 5.49 -0.43 5.42
C THR A 6 4.90 -0.79 4.05
N ASN A 7 3.94 0.01 3.61
CA ASN A 7 3.31 -0.12 2.30
C ASN A 7 4.12 0.65 1.25
N LEU A 8 4.64 -0.05 0.25
CA LEU A 8 5.51 0.52 -0.79
C LEU A 8 4.76 0.94 -2.06
N ARG A 9 3.43 0.85 -2.07
CA ARG A 9 2.62 1.22 -3.24
C ARG A 9 2.54 2.74 -3.41
N GLU A 10 2.71 3.21 -4.63
CA GLU A 10 2.39 4.57 -5.03
C GLU A 10 0.98 4.71 -5.63
N GLU A 11 0.37 3.60 -6.07
CA GLU A 11 -0.97 3.62 -6.65
C GLU A 11 -2.03 3.72 -5.54
N PRO A 12 -3.03 4.63 -5.71
CA PRO A 12 -4.13 4.76 -4.75
C PRO A 12 -4.99 3.49 -4.68
N VAL A 13 -5.40 3.13 -3.47
CA VAL A 13 -6.27 1.98 -3.21
C VAL A 13 -7.39 2.38 -2.26
N LEU A 14 -8.60 1.89 -2.53
CA LEU A 14 -9.69 1.88 -1.56
C LEU A 14 -10.11 0.44 -1.26
N TYR A 15 -10.46 0.18 -0.03
CA TYR A 15 -11.14 -1.05 0.37
C TYR A 15 -12.63 -0.79 0.42
N VAL A 16 -13.40 -1.57 -0.32
CA VAL A 16 -14.86 -1.54 -0.33
C VAL A 16 -15.36 -2.93 0.04
N ASN A 17 -16.18 -3.05 1.08
CA ASN A 17 -16.59 -4.34 1.65
C ASN A 17 -15.42 -5.30 1.92
N GLY A 18 -14.27 -4.76 2.35
CA GLY A 18 -13.05 -5.53 2.63
C GLY A 18 -12.24 -5.96 1.40
N ARG A 19 -12.67 -5.63 0.18
CA ARG A 19 -11.95 -5.92 -1.07
C ARG A 19 -11.19 -4.68 -1.55
N PRO A 20 -9.92 -4.83 -1.98
CA PRO A 20 -9.14 -3.71 -2.51
C PRO A 20 -9.59 -3.37 -3.95
N HIS A 21 -9.81 -2.09 -4.19
CA HIS A 21 -10.09 -1.53 -5.51
C HIS A 21 -9.04 -0.48 -5.85
N VAL A 22 -8.52 -0.54 -7.07
CA VAL A 22 -7.53 0.39 -7.60
C VAL A 22 -8.17 1.32 -8.64
N LEU A 23 -7.66 2.54 -8.74
CA LEU A 23 -8.06 3.45 -9.79
C LEU A 23 -7.45 3.00 -11.11
N ARG A 24 -8.30 2.88 -12.15
CA ARG A 24 -7.89 2.53 -13.51
C ARG A 24 -8.49 3.49 -14.52
N LEU A 25 -7.84 3.66 -15.65
CA LEU A 25 -8.37 4.46 -16.75
C LEU A 25 -9.47 3.69 -17.48
N ALA A 26 -10.52 4.38 -17.89
CA ALA A 26 -11.66 3.76 -18.58
C ALA A 26 -11.30 3.16 -19.96
N ASP A 27 -10.31 3.72 -20.63
CA ASP A 27 -9.78 3.26 -21.92
C ASP A 27 -8.71 2.16 -21.80
N GLN A 28 -8.15 1.95 -20.58
CA GLN A 28 -7.16 0.93 -20.28
C GLN A 28 -7.48 0.22 -18.95
N PRO A 29 -8.63 -0.43 -18.83
CA PRO A 29 -9.14 -0.89 -17.54
C PRO A 29 -8.37 -2.09 -16.95
N LEU A 30 -7.54 -2.76 -17.73
CA LEU A 30 -6.68 -3.87 -17.28
C LEU A 30 -5.27 -3.41 -16.90
N THR A 31 -4.94 -2.14 -17.13
CA THR A 31 -3.63 -1.57 -16.81
C THR A 31 -3.73 -0.67 -15.60
N ASN A 32 -2.77 -0.77 -14.68
CA ASN A 32 -2.69 0.15 -13.54
C ASN A 32 -2.40 1.57 -14.03
N VAL A 33 -2.98 2.56 -13.35
CA VAL A 33 -2.59 3.95 -13.57
C VAL A 33 -1.16 4.13 -13.09
N GLU A 34 -0.27 4.50 -14.00
CA GLU A 34 1.09 4.89 -13.65
C GLU A 34 1.07 6.25 -12.97
N ALA A 35 1.59 6.32 -11.77
CA ALA A 35 1.66 7.55 -10.97
C ALA A 35 3.13 7.85 -10.63
N THR A 36 3.99 7.91 -11.67
CA THR A 36 5.44 8.04 -11.53
C THR A 36 5.85 9.24 -10.68
N GLY A 37 6.59 8.98 -9.60
CA GLY A 37 7.16 10.01 -8.73
C GLY A 37 6.14 10.68 -7.79
N VAL A 38 5.01 10.03 -7.54
CA VAL A 38 4.01 10.54 -6.58
C VAL A 38 4.48 10.30 -5.15
N THR A 39 4.47 11.34 -4.33
CA THR A 39 4.86 11.21 -2.92
C THR A 39 3.80 10.51 -2.08
N THR A 40 4.20 9.96 -0.94
CA THR A 40 3.31 9.32 0.04
C THR A 40 2.10 10.20 0.39
N GLU A 41 2.33 11.51 0.66
CA GLU A 41 1.28 12.45 1.07
C GLU A 41 0.28 12.69 -0.06
N VAL A 42 0.74 12.72 -1.30
CA VAL A 42 -0.13 12.87 -2.48
C VAL A 42 -1.01 11.65 -2.65
N VAL A 43 -0.45 10.44 -2.59
CA VAL A 43 -1.22 9.18 -2.70
C VAL A 43 -2.28 9.11 -1.61
N GLU A 44 -1.93 9.32 -0.36
CA GLU A 44 -2.87 9.28 0.76
C GLU A 44 -3.96 10.37 0.67
N ARG A 45 -3.62 11.53 0.10
CA ARG A 45 -4.61 12.59 -0.17
C ARG A 45 -5.58 12.18 -1.28
N ILE A 46 -5.10 11.52 -2.34
CA ILE A 46 -5.94 10.98 -3.40
C ILE A 46 -6.87 9.91 -2.83
N GLU A 47 -6.38 8.97 -2.04
CA GLU A 47 -7.20 7.93 -1.39
C GLU A 47 -8.31 8.55 -0.54
N ARG A 48 -8.00 9.57 0.27
CA ARG A 48 -9.02 10.27 1.06
C ARG A 48 -10.04 11.04 0.20
N ALA A 49 -9.61 11.59 -0.94
CA ALA A 49 -10.53 12.23 -1.88
C ALA A 49 -11.48 11.20 -2.50
N LEU A 50 -10.95 10.11 -3.04
CA LEU A 50 -11.74 9.00 -3.59
C LEU A 50 -12.72 8.42 -2.57
N GLN A 51 -12.29 8.26 -1.32
CA GLN A 51 -13.15 7.78 -0.23
C GLN A 51 -14.35 8.71 -0.01
N ARG A 52 -14.12 10.03 0.03
CA ARG A 52 -15.21 11.02 0.19
C ARG A 52 -16.16 10.97 -1.00
N ASP A 53 -15.63 10.94 -2.21
CA ASP A 53 -16.41 10.93 -3.44
C ASP A 53 -17.28 9.67 -3.53
N LEU A 54 -16.72 8.51 -3.21
CA LEU A 54 -17.44 7.25 -3.21
C LEU A 54 -18.53 7.18 -2.12
N ARG A 55 -18.27 7.72 -0.93
CA ARG A 55 -19.27 7.85 0.13
C ARG A 55 -20.42 8.78 -0.27
N GLU A 56 -20.11 9.88 -0.94
CA GLU A 56 -21.13 10.78 -1.45
C GLU A 56 -21.95 10.13 -2.56
N GLU A 57 -21.35 9.40 -3.49
CA GLU A 57 -22.07 8.60 -4.49
C GLU A 57 -22.99 7.58 -3.83
N ALA A 58 -22.52 6.86 -2.82
CA ALA A 58 -23.34 5.90 -2.07
C ALA A 58 -24.57 6.57 -1.44
N ARG A 59 -24.41 7.74 -0.81
CA ARG A 59 -25.53 8.48 -0.22
C ARG A 59 -26.57 8.89 -1.27
N GLN A 60 -26.11 9.37 -2.42
CA GLN A 60 -26.98 9.79 -3.53
C GLN A 60 -27.73 8.61 -4.17
N ARG A 61 -27.21 7.39 -4.02
CA ARG A 61 -27.73 6.15 -4.62
C ARG A 61 -28.27 5.15 -3.60
N ASN A 62 -28.78 5.61 -2.47
CA ASN A 62 -29.36 4.78 -1.42
C ASN A 62 -28.45 3.64 -0.94
N GLY A 63 -27.15 3.93 -0.77
CA GLY A 63 -26.15 2.96 -0.31
C GLY A 63 -25.58 2.07 -1.41
N HIS A 64 -25.82 2.37 -2.69
CA HIS A 64 -25.28 1.57 -3.80
C HIS A 64 -24.16 2.32 -4.54
N VAL A 65 -23.11 1.60 -4.88
CA VAL A 65 -22.01 2.10 -5.72
C VAL A 65 -21.76 1.13 -6.88
N LEU A 66 -21.38 1.68 -8.02
CA LEU A 66 -20.99 0.88 -9.18
C LEU A 66 -19.48 0.71 -9.16
N LEU A 67 -19.04 -0.52 -8.97
CA LEU A 67 -17.65 -0.92 -9.07
C LEU A 67 -17.40 -1.74 -10.33
N HIS A 68 -16.14 -1.98 -10.63
CA HIS A 68 -15.72 -2.82 -11.74
C HIS A 68 -14.84 -3.93 -11.22
N ASP A 69 -15.21 -5.16 -11.52
CA ASP A 69 -14.46 -6.35 -11.14
C ASP A 69 -13.77 -6.96 -12.35
N GLU A 70 -12.65 -7.61 -12.11
CA GLU A 70 -11.88 -8.31 -13.12
C GLU A 70 -12.22 -9.80 -13.04
N VAL A 71 -12.76 -10.36 -14.12
CA VAL A 71 -13.12 -11.77 -14.20
C VAL A 71 -12.33 -12.48 -15.27
N ALA A 72 -11.85 -13.68 -14.95
CA ALA A 72 -11.20 -14.55 -15.92
C ALA A 72 -12.27 -15.19 -16.82
N LEU A 73 -12.05 -15.15 -18.12
CA LEU A 73 -12.87 -15.81 -19.14
C LEU A 73 -12.38 -17.25 -19.42
N GLU A 74 -13.23 -18.09 -20.01
CA GLU A 74 -12.88 -19.48 -20.35
C GLU A 74 -11.70 -19.59 -21.32
N ASN A 75 -11.48 -18.58 -22.14
CA ASN A 75 -10.36 -18.52 -23.09
C ASN A 75 -9.04 -18.08 -22.45
N GLY A 76 -9.00 -17.82 -21.14
CA GLY A 76 -7.82 -17.34 -20.40
C GLY A 76 -7.59 -15.84 -20.47
N GLU A 77 -8.45 -15.08 -21.14
CA GLU A 77 -8.44 -13.61 -21.10
C GLU A 77 -9.17 -13.09 -19.88
N TYR A 78 -9.03 -11.79 -19.60
CA TYR A 78 -9.74 -11.10 -18.54
C TYR A 78 -10.71 -10.09 -19.11
N ALA A 79 -11.85 -9.95 -18.46
CA ALA A 79 -12.84 -8.92 -18.75
C ALA A 79 -13.15 -8.09 -17.52
N ILE A 80 -13.44 -6.82 -17.75
CA ILE A 80 -13.94 -5.93 -16.70
C ILE A 80 -15.47 -5.95 -16.75
N VAL A 81 -16.09 -6.29 -15.63
CA VAL A 81 -17.53 -6.35 -15.49
C VAL A 81 -18.02 -5.35 -14.45
N PRO A 82 -19.12 -4.63 -14.72
CA PRO A 82 -19.74 -3.76 -13.74
C PRO A 82 -20.44 -4.58 -12.65
N VAL A 83 -20.21 -4.20 -11.38
CA VAL A 83 -20.82 -4.85 -10.21
C VAL A 83 -21.40 -3.78 -9.30
N TRP A 84 -22.69 -3.91 -8.97
CA TRP A 84 -23.31 -3.05 -7.97
C TRP A 84 -23.09 -3.62 -6.58
N GLU A 85 -22.49 -2.80 -5.71
CA GLU A 85 -22.25 -3.14 -4.31
C GLU A 85 -23.12 -2.27 -3.41
N THR A 86 -23.66 -2.89 -2.36
CA THR A 86 -24.32 -2.16 -1.26
C THR A 86 -23.28 -1.89 -0.18
N VAL A 87 -23.13 -0.63 0.21
CA VAL A 87 -22.10 -0.18 1.14
C VAL A 87 -22.65 0.77 2.19
N GLN A 88 -22.01 0.78 3.33
CA GLN A 88 -22.13 1.83 4.34
C GLN A 88 -20.84 2.68 4.38
N ASP A 89 -20.89 3.84 4.97
CA ASP A 89 -19.70 4.71 5.13
C ASP A 89 -18.54 3.98 5.80
N SER A 90 -18.82 3.05 6.71
CA SER A 90 -17.84 2.20 7.43
C SER A 90 -17.16 1.14 6.54
N ASP A 91 -17.72 0.85 5.37
CA ASP A 91 -17.25 -0.21 4.48
C ASP A 91 -16.29 0.31 3.41
N ILE A 92 -16.15 1.66 3.33
CA ILE A 92 -15.28 2.35 2.38
C ILE A 92 -14.07 2.90 3.15
N LEU A 93 -12.93 2.23 3.03
CA LEU A 93 -11.74 2.49 3.83
C LEU A 93 -10.52 2.76 2.95
N THR A 94 -9.67 3.69 3.39
CA THR A 94 -8.30 3.79 2.88
C THR A 94 -7.43 2.70 3.49
N PRO A 95 -6.24 2.38 2.93
CA PRO A 95 -5.30 1.48 3.59
C PRO A 95 -4.98 1.91 5.03
N ARG A 96 -4.82 3.20 5.29
CA ARG A 96 -4.58 3.73 6.64
C ARG A 96 -5.72 3.38 7.58
N ASP A 97 -6.98 3.61 7.16
CA ASP A 97 -8.16 3.28 7.98
C ASP A 97 -8.23 1.79 8.31
N VAL A 98 -7.84 0.91 7.38
CA VAL A 98 -7.80 -0.54 7.61
C VAL A 98 -6.83 -0.86 8.75
N TYR A 99 -5.62 -0.32 8.74
CA TYR A 99 -4.63 -0.59 9.79
C TYR A 99 -4.96 0.10 11.11
N GLU A 100 -5.62 1.26 11.10
CA GLU A 100 -6.17 1.89 12.30
C GLU A 100 -7.26 1.02 12.93
N ARG A 101 -8.14 0.42 12.12
CA ARG A 101 -9.14 -0.55 12.58
C ARG A 101 -8.48 -1.79 13.20
N VAL A 102 -7.51 -2.41 12.51
CA VAL A 102 -6.74 -3.55 13.03
C VAL A 102 -6.07 -3.21 14.37
N SER A 103 -5.52 -1.99 14.49
CA SER A 103 -4.93 -1.54 15.76
C SER A 103 -5.97 -1.37 16.86
N SER A 104 -7.16 -0.88 16.54
CA SER A 104 -8.28 -0.74 17.50
C SER A 104 -8.82 -2.07 18.00
N GLU A 105 -8.64 -3.14 17.23
CA GLU A 105 -8.96 -4.53 17.60
C GLU A 105 -7.90 -5.18 18.51
N GLY A 106 -6.85 -4.43 18.88
CA GLY A 106 -5.81 -4.86 19.81
C GLY A 106 -4.53 -5.42 19.17
N PHE A 107 -4.44 -5.43 17.85
CA PHE A 107 -3.21 -5.78 17.16
C PHE A 107 -2.21 -4.60 17.20
N ARG A 108 -0.94 -4.90 17.50
CA ARG A 108 0.11 -3.88 17.59
C ARG A 108 0.75 -3.65 16.22
N VAL A 109 0.09 -2.88 15.37
CA VAL A 109 0.58 -2.56 14.02
C VAL A 109 0.90 -1.08 13.92
N ASP A 110 2.12 -0.76 13.55
CA ASP A 110 2.58 0.57 13.18
C ASP A 110 2.62 0.65 11.66
N TYR A 111 1.59 1.22 11.06
CA TYR A 111 1.46 1.35 9.62
C TYR A 111 2.01 2.68 9.12
N ALA A 112 2.79 2.63 8.04
CA ALA A 112 3.07 3.81 7.21
C ALA A 112 3.23 3.41 5.75
N ARG A 113 3.07 4.39 4.86
CA ARG A 113 3.42 4.26 3.46
C ARG A 113 4.79 4.87 3.21
N VAL A 114 5.56 4.24 2.34
CA VAL A 114 6.75 4.81 1.69
C VAL A 114 6.59 4.50 0.20
N ALA A 115 6.04 5.45 -0.55
CA ALA A 115 5.70 5.24 -1.96
C ALA A 115 6.98 5.06 -2.81
N ILE A 116 7.03 3.98 -3.56
CA ILE A 116 8.10 3.67 -4.53
C ILE A 116 7.44 3.48 -5.88
N THR A 117 7.99 4.14 -6.90
CA THR A 117 7.55 3.98 -8.30
C THR A 117 7.81 2.55 -8.77
N ASP A 118 6.82 1.95 -9.43
CA ASP A 118 6.96 0.58 -9.92
C ASP A 118 8.01 0.50 -11.03
N GLU A 119 8.70 -0.62 -11.08
CA GLU A 119 9.77 -0.91 -12.06
C GLU A 119 10.94 0.10 -12.06
N GLN A 120 11.07 0.94 -11.03
CA GLN A 120 12.15 1.91 -10.89
C GLN A 120 12.97 1.71 -9.61
N ALA A 121 14.21 2.18 -9.65
CA ALA A 121 15.04 2.24 -8.45
C ALA A 121 14.48 3.31 -7.49
N PRO A 122 14.45 3.04 -6.16
CA PRO A 122 14.04 4.03 -5.19
C PRO A 122 14.94 5.28 -5.25
N VAL A 123 14.32 6.46 -5.18
CA VAL A 123 15.06 7.73 -5.09
C VAL A 123 15.70 7.88 -3.71
N PRO A 124 16.76 8.73 -3.55
CA PRO A 124 17.50 8.84 -2.28
C PRO A 124 16.62 9.12 -1.05
N GLU A 125 15.58 9.94 -1.19
CA GLU A 125 14.68 10.29 -0.10
C GLU A 125 13.90 9.07 0.44
N VAL A 126 13.61 8.10 -0.43
CA VAL A 126 12.95 6.84 -0.05
C VAL A 126 13.84 6.01 0.87
N PHE A 127 15.17 6.01 0.65
CA PHE A 127 16.09 5.28 1.53
C PHE A 127 16.04 5.82 2.96
N SER A 128 16.02 7.14 3.16
CA SER A 128 15.90 7.75 4.49
C SER A 128 14.60 7.33 5.19
N HIS A 129 13.48 7.34 4.47
CA HIS A 129 12.20 6.89 5.04
C HIS A 129 12.19 5.39 5.36
N LEU A 130 12.81 4.56 4.53
CA LEU A 130 12.95 3.13 4.82
C LEU A 130 13.87 2.89 6.02
N GLU A 131 14.97 3.64 6.13
CA GLU A 131 15.86 3.58 7.28
C GLU A 131 15.11 3.89 8.57
N GLU A 132 14.32 4.98 8.61
CA GLU A 132 13.50 5.33 9.77
C GLU A 132 12.53 4.20 10.14
N ARG A 133 11.90 3.54 9.16
CA ARG A 133 10.99 2.41 9.40
C ARG A 133 11.71 1.20 9.97
N VAL A 134 12.85 0.83 9.40
CA VAL A 134 13.67 -0.29 9.88
C VAL A 134 14.21 0.00 11.27
N GLN A 135 14.74 1.23 11.49
CA GLN A 135 15.21 1.67 12.79
C GLN A 135 14.12 1.54 13.85
N ARG A 136 12.92 2.02 13.54
CA ARG A 136 11.76 1.91 14.43
C ARG A 136 11.42 0.45 14.76
N ALA A 137 11.53 -0.46 13.80
CA ALA A 137 11.33 -1.88 14.05
C ALA A 137 12.37 -2.45 15.01
N ILE A 138 13.64 -2.08 14.83
CA ILE A 138 14.74 -2.49 15.71
C ILE A 138 14.53 -1.96 17.14
N ASP A 139 14.28 -0.64 17.28
CA ASP A 139 14.15 0.02 18.58
C ASP A 139 12.95 -0.48 19.41
N THR A 140 11.95 -1.04 18.73
CA THR A 140 10.73 -1.55 19.38
C THR A 140 10.63 -3.08 19.40
N ASP A 141 11.70 -3.79 19.05
CA ASP A 141 11.74 -5.25 18.91
C ASP A 141 10.53 -5.77 18.13
N SER A 142 10.32 -5.19 16.94
CA SER A 142 9.17 -5.43 16.09
C SER A 142 9.55 -6.15 14.81
N MET A 143 8.62 -6.95 14.29
CA MET A 143 8.75 -7.52 12.95
C MET A 143 8.58 -6.41 11.90
N CYS A 144 9.51 -6.31 10.95
CA CYS A 144 9.42 -5.41 9.81
C CYS A 144 8.72 -6.12 8.64
N VAL A 145 7.65 -5.53 8.12
CA VAL A 145 6.86 -6.10 7.02
C VAL A 145 6.75 -5.08 5.89
N PHE A 146 6.99 -5.54 4.66
CA PHE A 146 6.84 -4.74 3.45
C PHE A 146 5.78 -5.36 2.53
N ASN A 147 4.99 -4.51 1.89
CA ASN A 147 4.11 -4.93 0.79
C ASN A 147 4.15 -3.94 -0.37
N CYS A 148 3.91 -4.44 -1.56
CA CYS A 148 3.50 -3.66 -2.71
C CYS A 148 2.21 -4.28 -3.30
N GLN A 149 1.98 -4.23 -4.60
CA GLN A 149 0.81 -4.88 -5.21
C GLN A 149 1.00 -6.40 -5.28
N MET A 150 2.04 -6.86 -5.97
CA MET A 150 2.26 -8.29 -6.24
C MET A 150 3.21 -8.96 -5.25
N GLY A 151 3.82 -8.21 -4.33
CA GLY A 151 4.82 -8.75 -3.40
C GLY A 151 6.16 -9.11 -4.04
N ARG A 152 6.46 -8.59 -5.23
CA ARG A 152 7.69 -8.89 -5.99
C ARG A 152 8.66 -7.71 -6.02
N GLY A 153 8.69 -6.87 -7.06
CA GLY A 153 9.69 -5.83 -7.29
C GLY A 153 9.95 -4.93 -6.09
N ARG A 154 9.05 -3.98 -5.82
CA ARG A 154 9.18 -3.00 -4.70
C ARG A 154 9.33 -3.67 -3.33
N THR A 155 8.58 -4.76 -3.07
CA THR A 155 8.70 -5.51 -1.82
C THR A 155 10.09 -6.10 -1.64
N THR A 156 10.66 -6.71 -2.68
CA THR A 156 12.02 -7.25 -2.64
C THR A 156 13.04 -6.14 -2.43
N SER A 157 12.91 -5.01 -3.12
CA SER A 157 13.78 -3.84 -2.91
C SER A 157 13.74 -3.36 -1.46
N GLY A 158 12.54 -3.21 -0.88
CA GLY A 158 12.37 -2.83 0.53
C GLY A 158 13.04 -3.83 1.50
N MET A 159 12.87 -5.12 1.26
CA MET A 159 13.47 -6.18 2.08
C MET A 159 15.01 -6.18 1.98
N VAL A 160 15.55 -6.01 0.78
CA VAL A 160 17.01 -5.94 0.56
C VAL A 160 17.60 -4.72 1.28
N ILE A 161 16.99 -3.55 1.12
CA ILE A 161 17.43 -2.32 1.80
C ILE A 161 17.39 -2.52 3.32
N ALA A 162 16.29 -3.08 3.85
CA ALA A 162 16.16 -3.36 5.27
C ALA A 162 17.26 -4.32 5.77
N SER A 163 17.54 -5.38 5.03
CA SER A 163 18.60 -6.34 5.36
C SER A 163 19.98 -5.67 5.38
N MET A 164 20.25 -4.79 4.43
CA MET A 164 21.51 -4.03 4.39
C MET A 164 21.64 -3.10 5.60
N ILE A 165 20.57 -2.36 5.96
CA ILE A 165 20.56 -1.47 7.13
C ILE A 165 20.86 -2.27 8.41
N VAL A 166 20.17 -3.39 8.61
CA VAL A 166 20.40 -4.29 9.76
C VAL A 166 21.85 -4.79 9.77
N SER A 167 22.35 -5.28 8.64
CA SER A 167 23.72 -5.81 8.53
C SER A 167 24.78 -4.76 8.83
N VAL A 168 24.63 -3.55 8.29
CA VAL A 168 25.58 -2.45 8.58
C VAL A 168 25.55 -2.09 10.07
N ARG A 169 24.40 -2.13 10.71
CA ARG A 169 24.26 -1.82 12.13
C ARG A 169 24.85 -2.90 13.02
N GLU A 170 24.62 -4.17 12.71
CA GLU A 170 25.11 -5.29 13.50
C GLU A 170 26.60 -5.56 13.29
N TYR A 171 27.09 -5.39 12.08
CA TYR A 171 28.43 -5.80 11.67
C TYR A 171 29.30 -4.65 11.16
N GLY A 172 28.76 -3.42 11.06
CA GLY A 172 29.46 -2.27 10.45
C GLY A 172 30.79 -1.93 11.13
N GLN A 173 30.91 -2.12 12.45
CA GLN A 173 32.19 -1.96 13.16
C GLN A 173 33.20 -3.03 12.75
N LEU A 174 32.75 -4.26 12.47
CA LEU A 174 33.64 -5.34 12.01
C LEU A 174 34.23 -5.10 10.62
N TRP A 175 33.48 -4.37 9.76
CA TRP A 175 33.97 -4.02 8.41
C TRP A 175 35.00 -2.89 8.43
N LEU A 176 34.91 -1.98 9.41
CA LEU A 176 35.85 -0.87 9.58
C LEU A 176 37.16 -1.28 10.30
N GLU A 177 37.18 -2.42 10.98
CA GLU A 177 38.34 -2.95 11.70
C GLU A 177 39.22 -3.88 10.83
N GLN A 178 38.86 -4.14 9.57
CA GLN A 178 39.62 -5.02 8.66
C GLN A 178 40.53 -4.28 7.66
N ASP A 179 40.59 -2.97 7.71
CA ASP A 179 41.56 -2.11 7.00
C ASP A 179 42.64 -1.61 7.98
#